data_58a9a5fd615cf0c82d3da358338f9072
#
_entry.id   58a9a5fd615cf0c82d3da358338f9072
#
_cell.length_a   1.000
_cell.length_b   1.000
_cell.length_c   1.000
_cell.angle_alpha   90.00
_cell.angle_beta   90.00
_cell.angle_gamma   90.00
#
_symmetry.space_group_name_H-M   'P 1'
#
loop_
_entity.id
_entity.type
_entity.pdbx_description
1 polymer ?
#
loop_
_entity_poly.entity_id
_entity_poly.type
_entity_poly.pdbx_seq_one_letter_code
_entity_poly.pdbx_strand_id
1 'polypeptide(L)'
;MVHESLRTHRRTAALAAAGVLLVVPAAAACGGGNGNGQSESSPTATATVPQATDRPADAAAARQQIEKNWTAFFDPATPVDRKAELLENGDRIRPVLQAFAADPQAARTSVKVQDVTFTAADRADVTYDVLVGGSPALPGAKGTAVHHEGTWKVSVNTLCALVRLSPDATAVPGC
;
A
#
# COMPACT_ATOMS: atom_id res chain seq x y z
N MET A 1 30.11 10.89 40.76
CA MET A 1 29.49 12.23 40.74
C MET A 1 28.55 12.19 39.57
N VAL A 2 27.40 11.70 39.76
CA VAL A 2 26.08 12.27 40.09
C VAL A 2 25.72 13.43 39.12
N HIS A 3 24.77 13.20 38.20
CA HIS A 3 23.58 14.00 38.12
C HIS A 3 22.49 13.29 37.31
N GLU A 4 21.51 12.84 38.06
CA GLU A 4 20.15 12.57 37.62
C GLU A 4 19.51 13.80 36.96
N SER A 5 18.70 13.59 35.96
CA SER A 5 17.56 14.47 35.69
C SER A 5 16.42 13.71 35.04
N LEU A 6 15.61 13.16 35.92
CA LEU A 6 14.22 12.80 35.67
C LEU A 6 13.44 14.06 35.25
N ARG A 7 12.81 14.06 34.08
CA ARG A 7 11.68 14.93 33.79
C ARG A 7 10.50 14.15 33.26
N THR A 8 9.73 13.71 34.22
CA THR A 8 8.35 13.31 34.12
C THR A 8 7.51 14.50 33.65
N HIS A 9 6.90 14.45 32.49
CA HIS A 9 5.77 15.32 32.17
C HIS A 9 4.51 14.47 31.98
N ARG A 10 3.84 14.25 33.09
CA ARG A 10 2.40 13.99 33.12
C ARG A 10 1.68 15.26 32.71
N ARG A 11 0.87 15.20 31.68
CA ARG A 11 -0.24 16.15 31.50
C ARG A 11 -1.52 15.36 31.28
N THR A 12 -2.28 15.41 32.33
CA THR A 12 -3.66 14.98 32.49
C THR A 12 -4.63 15.98 31.84
N ALA A 13 -5.77 15.44 31.42
CA ALA A 13 -7.10 16.06 31.33
C ALA A 13 -7.38 16.96 30.12
N ALA A 14 -8.45 16.73 29.36
CA ALA A 14 -9.80 17.05 29.80
C ALA A 14 -10.85 16.39 28.91
N LEU A 15 -11.87 15.88 29.56
CA LEU A 15 -13.15 15.46 29.03
C LEU A 15 -13.96 16.67 28.54
N ALA A 16 -14.57 16.58 27.36
CA ALA A 16 -15.75 17.36 27.04
C ALA A 16 -16.73 16.50 26.28
N ALA A 17 -17.82 16.18 26.95
CA ALA A 17 -19.03 15.56 26.43
C ALA A 17 -19.95 16.65 25.87
N ALA A 18 -20.91 16.24 25.06
CA ALA A 18 -22.14 16.87 24.54
C ALA A 18 -22.09 17.07 23.01
N GLY A 19 -23.05 16.60 22.25
CA GLY A 19 -24.46 16.62 22.31
C GLY A 19 -25.10 15.82 21.19
N VAL A 20 -26.09 15.11 21.57
CA VAL A 20 -27.07 14.39 20.77
C VAL A 20 -27.97 15.41 20.04
N LEU A 21 -28.14 15.24 18.74
CA LEU A 21 -29.25 15.84 18.00
C LEU A 21 -29.81 14.81 17.03
N LEU A 22 -30.84 14.09 17.52
CA LEU A 22 -31.75 13.31 16.71
C LEU A 22 -32.71 14.25 15.97
N VAL A 23 -32.63 14.28 14.66
CA VAL A 23 -33.67 14.87 13.82
C VAL A 23 -34.31 13.75 13.03
N VAL A 24 -35.52 13.39 13.41
CA VAL A 24 -36.44 12.51 12.70
C VAL A 24 -37.36 13.40 11.86
N PRO A 25 -37.45 13.29 10.53
CA PRO A 25 -38.60 13.77 9.79
C PRO A 25 -39.61 12.63 9.62
N ALA A 26 -40.75 12.73 10.27
CA ALA A 26 -41.95 12.01 9.94
C ALA A 26 -42.57 12.66 8.72
N ALA A 27 -42.72 11.94 7.62
CA ALA A 27 -43.55 12.30 6.53
C ALA A 27 -44.77 11.38 6.50
N ALA A 28 -45.87 11.86 7.02
CA ALA A 28 -47.21 11.31 6.79
C ALA A 28 -47.72 11.86 5.45
N ALA A 29 -48.12 10.99 4.56
CA ALA A 29 -48.94 11.34 3.43
C ALA A 29 -50.02 10.29 3.26
N CYS A 30 -51.20 10.62 3.74
CA CYS A 30 -52.48 10.05 3.30
C CYS A 30 -52.85 10.67 1.97
N GLY A 31 -53.24 9.85 1.02
CA GLY A 31 -53.87 10.30 -0.21
C GLY A 31 -54.55 9.12 -0.90
N GLY A 32 -55.81 8.89 -0.60
CA GLY A 32 -56.66 7.95 -1.32
C GLY A 32 -56.98 8.49 -2.72
N GLY A 33 -56.99 7.61 -3.71
CA GLY A 33 -57.44 7.88 -5.07
C GLY A 33 -57.65 6.56 -5.80
N ASN A 34 -58.92 6.21 -5.97
CA ASN A 34 -59.37 5.07 -6.74
C ASN A 34 -59.19 5.39 -8.23
N GLY A 35 -58.48 4.56 -8.98
CA GLY A 35 -58.30 4.73 -10.42
C GLY A 35 -57.76 3.46 -11.05
N ASN A 36 -58.63 2.80 -11.76
CA ASN A 36 -58.40 1.62 -12.58
C ASN A 36 -57.43 1.93 -13.72
N GLY A 37 -56.44 1.09 -13.96
CA GLY A 37 -55.77 1.10 -15.26
C GLY A 37 -54.27 0.79 -15.24
N GLN A 38 -53.96 -0.30 -15.89
CA GLN A 38 -52.69 -0.66 -16.53
C GLN A 38 -51.47 -0.88 -15.67
N SER A 39 -51.12 -2.14 -15.61
CA SER A 39 -49.77 -2.63 -15.24
C SER A 39 -48.72 -2.10 -16.22
N GLU A 40 -48.17 -0.96 -15.93
CA GLU A 40 -46.86 -0.59 -16.48
C GLU A 40 -45.81 -1.19 -15.59
N SER A 41 -45.17 -2.24 -16.13
CA SER A 41 -43.94 -2.78 -15.57
C SER A 41 -42.89 -1.68 -15.57
N SER A 42 -42.70 -1.03 -14.42
CA SER A 42 -41.52 -0.21 -14.22
C SER A 42 -40.29 -1.09 -14.48
N PRO A 43 -39.42 -0.68 -15.39
CA PRO A 43 -38.10 -1.35 -15.47
C PRO A 43 -37.40 -1.16 -14.13
N THR A 44 -37.26 -2.25 -13.40
CA THR A 44 -36.31 -2.29 -12.29
C THR A 44 -34.97 -1.90 -12.89
N ALA A 45 -34.57 -0.65 -12.66
CA ALA A 45 -33.20 -0.24 -12.92
C ALA A 45 -32.31 -1.15 -12.08
N THR A 46 -31.81 -2.20 -12.71
CA THR A 46 -30.69 -2.97 -12.19
C THR A 46 -29.59 -1.94 -12.00
N ALA A 47 -29.39 -1.49 -10.78
CA ALA A 47 -28.21 -0.72 -10.43
C ALA A 47 -27.01 -1.59 -10.84
N THR A 48 -26.44 -1.28 -11.99
CA THR A 48 -25.14 -1.81 -12.39
C THR A 48 -24.19 -1.27 -11.33
N VAL A 49 -23.93 -2.09 -10.31
CA VAL A 49 -22.82 -1.87 -9.40
C VAL A 49 -21.62 -1.71 -10.32
N PRO A 50 -20.86 -0.60 -10.29
CA PRO A 50 -19.64 -0.47 -11.05
C PRO A 50 -18.78 -1.65 -10.67
N GLN A 51 -18.64 -2.59 -11.58
CA GLN A 51 -17.80 -3.76 -11.38
C GLN A 51 -16.39 -3.23 -11.30
N ALA A 52 -15.76 -3.37 -10.15
CA ALA A 52 -14.48 -2.82 -9.79
C ALA A 52 -13.41 -3.29 -10.79
N THR A 53 -13.24 -2.52 -11.88
CA THR A 53 -12.09 -2.61 -12.79
C THR A 53 -10.78 -2.22 -12.10
N ASP A 54 -10.88 -1.74 -10.83
CA ASP A 54 -9.77 -1.24 -10.03
C ASP A 54 -9.15 -2.32 -9.12
N ARG A 55 -9.54 -3.59 -9.28
CA ARG A 55 -8.98 -4.68 -8.47
C ARG A 55 -8.68 -5.90 -9.33
N PRO A 56 -7.61 -6.67 -8.98
CA PRO A 56 -7.38 -7.97 -9.60
C PRO A 56 -8.54 -8.94 -9.31
N ALA A 57 -8.74 -9.90 -10.20
CA ALA A 57 -9.83 -10.89 -10.09
C ALA A 57 -9.76 -11.68 -8.77
N ASP A 58 -8.56 -11.99 -8.30
CA ASP A 58 -8.31 -12.57 -6.96
C ASP A 58 -7.41 -11.61 -6.16
N ALA A 59 -8.04 -10.67 -5.48
CA ALA A 59 -7.35 -9.66 -4.69
C ALA A 59 -6.63 -10.28 -3.47
N ALA A 60 -7.09 -11.40 -2.93
CA ALA A 60 -6.45 -12.05 -1.79
C ALA A 60 -5.15 -12.73 -2.21
N ALA A 61 -5.16 -13.50 -3.29
CA ALA A 61 -3.96 -14.13 -3.85
C ALA A 61 -2.96 -13.07 -4.35
N ALA A 62 -3.44 -12.00 -4.99
CA ALA A 62 -2.60 -10.89 -5.42
C ALA A 62 -1.88 -10.21 -4.25
N ARG A 63 -2.59 -9.94 -3.14
CA ARG A 63 -1.99 -9.37 -1.93
C ARG A 63 -0.88 -10.27 -1.37
N GLN A 64 -1.15 -11.56 -1.22
CA GLN A 64 -0.15 -12.52 -0.73
C GLN A 64 1.07 -12.58 -1.64
N GLN A 65 0.87 -12.55 -2.95
CA GLN A 65 1.98 -12.54 -3.91
C GLN A 65 2.81 -11.25 -3.80
N ILE A 66 2.16 -10.08 -3.65
CA ILE A 66 2.84 -8.80 -3.44
C ILE A 66 3.69 -8.85 -2.16
N GLU A 67 3.10 -9.24 -1.03
CA GLU A 67 3.81 -9.33 0.26
C GLU A 67 5.03 -10.25 0.18
N LYS A 68 4.86 -11.44 -0.40
CA LYS A 68 5.93 -12.41 -0.62
C LYS A 68 7.04 -11.86 -1.51
N ASN A 69 6.67 -11.29 -2.66
CA ASN A 69 7.63 -10.80 -3.65
C ASN A 69 8.35 -9.55 -3.15
N TRP A 70 7.65 -8.68 -2.41
CA TRP A 70 8.23 -7.50 -1.78
C TRP A 70 9.30 -7.90 -0.76
N THR A 71 8.95 -8.80 0.15
CA THR A 71 9.89 -9.31 1.16
C THR A 71 11.10 -9.97 0.49
N ALA A 72 10.88 -10.82 -0.53
CA ALA A 72 11.96 -11.48 -1.25
C ALA A 72 12.86 -10.50 -2.02
N PHE A 73 12.31 -9.45 -2.61
CA PHE A 73 13.10 -8.44 -3.31
C PHE A 73 14.11 -7.73 -2.39
N PHE A 74 13.70 -7.40 -1.17
CA PHE A 74 14.55 -6.71 -0.20
C PHE A 74 15.37 -7.66 0.69
N ASP A 75 15.12 -8.97 0.64
CA ASP A 75 15.90 -9.95 1.39
C ASP A 75 17.33 -10.03 0.84
N PRO A 76 18.39 -9.78 1.68
CA PRO A 76 19.77 -9.87 1.24
C PRO A 76 20.16 -11.27 0.77
N ALA A 77 19.50 -12.33 1.24
CA ALA A 77 19.76 -13.70 0.81
C ALA A 77 19.21 -14.02 -0.60
N THR A 78 18.34 -13.18 -1.15
CA THR A 78 17.77 -13.38 -2.48
C THR A 78 18.83 -13.05 -3.56
N PRO A 79 19.12 -14.00 -4.48
CA PRO A 79 20.07 -13.78 -5.57
C PRO A 79 19.66 -12.61 -6.47
N VAL A 80 20.65 -11.91 -7.05
CA VAL A 80 20.43 -10.75 -7.95
C VAL A 80 19.52 -11.07 -9.11
N ASP A 81 19.66 -12.25 -9.71
CA ASP A 81 18.82 -12.70 -10.83
C ASP A 81 17.34 -12.77 -10.40
N ARG A 82 17.09 -13.35 -9.23
CA ARG A 82 15.74 -13.39 -8.67
C ARG A 82 15.20 -12.00 -8.34
N LYS A 83 16.03 -11.10 -7.83
CA LYS A 83 15.65 -9.70 -7.60
C LYS A 83 15.27 -9.00 -8.91
N ALA A 84 16.01 -9.25 -9.99
CA ALA A 84 15.69 -8.70 -11.32
C ALA A 84 14.32 -9.19 -11.82
N GLU A 85 13.96 -10.47 -11.63
CA GLU A 85 12.64 -10.98 -11.96
C GLU A 85 11.51 -10.34 -11.13
N LEU A 86 11.77 -9.97 -9.88
CA LEU A 86 10.82 -9.35 -8.96
C LEU A 86 10.71 -7.84 -9.10
N LEU A 87 11.49 -7.24 -9.99
CA LEU A 87 11.50 -5.81 -10.27
C LEU A 87 10.96 -5.53 -11.67
N GLU A 88 10.16 -4.51 -11.80
CA GLU A 88 9.71 -3.98 -13.09
C GLU A 88 10.93 -3.60 -13.94
N ASN A 89 11.05 -4.14 -15.15
CA ASN A 89 12.21 -3.94 -16.03
C ASN A 89 13.57 -4.26 -15.39
N GLY A 90 13.62 -5.20 -14.44
CA GLY A 90 14.79 -5.49 -13.63
C GLY A 90 16.04 -5.89 -14.42
N ASP A 91 15.88 -6.50 -15.61
CA ASP A 91 17.00 -6.84 -16.49
C ASP A 91 17.80 -5.61 -16.94
N ARG A 92 17.12 -4.47 -17.15
CA ARG A 92 17.77 -3.23 -17.60
C ARG A 92 18.63 -2.59 -16.50
N ILE A 93 18.27 -2.83 -15.25
CA ILE A 93 18.95 -2.26 -14.07
C ILE A 93 19.71 -3.32 -13.27
N ARG A 94 19.95 -4.49 -13.85
CA ARG A 94 20.74 -5.56 -13.26
C ARG A 94 22.13 -5.10 -12.75
N PRO A 95 22.89 -4.26 -13.45
CA PRO A 95 24.16 -3.73 -12.92
C PRO A 95 23.97 -2.95 -11.61
N VAL A 96 22.87 -2.22 -11.47
CA VAL A 96 22.53 -1.49 -10.24
C VAL A 96 22.19 -2.44 -9.12
N LEU A 97 21.42 -3.51 -9.39
CA LEU A 97 21.12 -4.54 -8.42
C LEU A 97 22.39 -5.26 -7.94
N GLN A 98 23.37 -5.47 -8.82
CA GLN A 98 24.67 -6.06 -8.47
C GLN A 98 25.48 -5.14 -7.56
N ALA A 99 25.53 -3.83 -7.88
CA ALA A 99 26.20 -2.84 -7.03
C ALA A 99 25.54 -2.76 -5.65
N PHE A 100 24.20 -2.78 -5.61
CA PHE A 100 23.45 -2.77 -4.35
C PHE A 100 23.69 -4.04 -3.52
N ALA A 101 23.76 -5.21 -4.16
CA ALA A 101 24.04 -6.47 -3.48
C ALA A 101 25.45 -6.54 -2.86
N ALA A 102 26.39 -5.75 -3.39
CA ALA A 102 27.74 -5.62 -2.85
C ALA A 102 27.84 -4.62 -1.68
N ASP A 103 26.80 -3.83 -1.43
CA ASP A 103 26.78 -2.83 -0.35
C ASP A 103 26.54 -3.52 1.00
N PRO A 104 27.43 -3.32 2.00
CA PRO A 104 27.25 -3.87 3.34
C PRO A 104 25.97 -3.41 4.06
N GLN A 105 25.44 -2.24 3.73
CA GLN A 105 24.17 -1.74 4.26
C GLN A 105 23.02 -2.55 3.70
N ALA A 106 23.03 -2.83 2.39
CA ALA A 106 22.01 -3.65 1.75
C ALA A 106 21.96 -5.07 2.34
N ALA A 107 23.11 -5.62 2.71
CA ALA A 107 23.22 -6.94 3.36
C ALA A 107 22.52 -7.01 4.74
N ARG A 108 22.13 -5.87 5.31
CA ARG A 108 21.44 -5.76 6.60
C ARG A 108 20.03 -5.20 6.48
N THR A 109 19.61 -4.92 5.25
CA THR A 109 18.31 -4.31 4.96
C THR A 109 17.27 -5.38 4.69
N SER A 110 16.10 -5.23 5.30
CA SER A 110 14.92 -6.03 5.04
C SER A 110 13.69 -5.14 5.09
N VAL A 111 12.52 -5.66 4.73
CA VAL A 111 11.28 -4.90 4.80
C VAL A 111 10.18 -5.71 5.48
N LYS A 112 9.21 -4.98 6.04
CA LYS A 112 7.97 -5.53 6.53
C LYS A 112 6.80 -4.80 5.85
N VAL A 113 6.03 -5.51 5.03
CA VAL A 113 4.82 -4.95 4.42
C VAL A 113 3.76 -4.73 5.50
N GLN A 114 3.17 -3.54 5.52
CA GLN A 114 2.13 -3.14 6.46
C GLN A 114 0.75 -3.14 5.82
N ASP A 115 0.66 -2.65 4.58
CA ASP A 115 -0.59 -2.58 3.84
C ASP A 115 -0.37 -2.67 2.32
N VAL A 116 -1.41 -3.17 1.63
CA VAL A 116 -1.48 -3.23 0.16
C VAL A 116 -2.85 -2.73 -0.26
N THR A 117 -2.93 -1.65 -1.00
CA THR A 117 -4.16 -1.06 -1.52
C THR A 117 -4.15 -1.11 -3.05
N PHE A 118 -5.09 -1.84 -3.67
CA PHE A 118 -5.19 -1.90 -5.12
C PHE A 118 -5.76 -0.59 -5.67
N THR A 119 -5.06 -0.03 -6.65
CA THR A 119 -5.44 1.19 -7.37
C THR A 119 -5.88 0.90 -8.80
N ALA A 120 -5.59 -0.32 -9.31
CA ALA A 120 -6.04 -0.86 -10.58
C ALA A 120 -5.95 -2.40 -10.55
N ALA A 121 -6.44 -3.06 -11.59
CA ALA A 121 -6.34 -4.52 -11.70
C ALA A 121 -4.90 -5.04 -11.76
N ASP A 122 -3.97 -4.19 -12.20
CA ASP A 122 -2.55 -4.48 -12.38
C ASP A 122 -1.63 -3.59 -11.53
N ARG A 123 -2.18 -2.82 -10.56
CA ARG A 123 -1.42 -1.87 -9.76
C ARG A 123 -1.90 -1.82 -8.32
N ALA A 124 -0.95 -1.73 -7.39
CA ALA A 124 -1.25 -1.54 -5.98
C ALA A 124 -0.23 -0.61 -5.31
N ASP A 125 -0.71 0.21 -4.40
CA ASP A 125 0.13 0.94 -3.46
C ASP A 125 0.49 0.04 -2.29
N VAL A 126 1.76 0.06 -1.90
CA VAL A 126 2.32 -0.75 -0.82
C VAL A 126 2.89 0.17 0.24
N THR A 127 2.43 -0.01 1.48
CA THR A 127 3.03 0.63 2.66
C THR A 127 3.89 -0.40 3.37
N TYR A 128 5.14 -0.04 3.67
CA TYR A 128 6.09 -0.96 4.28
C TYR A 128 7.10 -0.23 5.17
N ASP A 129 7.67 -0.94 6.12
CA ASP A 129 8.79 -0.46 6.91
C ASP A 129 10.10 -1.00 6.32
N VAL A 130 11.11 -0.14 6.21
CA VAL A 130 12.49 -0.57 5.92
C VAL A 130 13.19 -0.78 7.25
N LEU A 131 13.80 -1.96 7.41
CA LEU A 131 14.53 -2.37 8.59
C LEU A 131 16.02 -2.48 8.25
N VAL A 132 16.88 -2.01 9.14
CA VAL A 132 18.33 -2.21 9.06
C VAL A 132 18.79 -2.93 10.32
N GLY A 133 19.36 -4.12 10.16
CA GLY A 133 19.73 -4.96 11.29
C GLY A 133 18.53 -5.33 12.18
N GLY A 134 17.32 -5.43 11.60
CA GLY A 134 16.09 -5.75 12.32
C GLY A 134 15.42 -4.56 13.02
N SER A 135 16.02 -3.38 13.01
CA SER A 135 15.45 -2.16 13.59
C SER A 135 14.82 -1.28 12.52
N PRO A 136 13.64 -0.67 12.78
CA PRO A 136 13.00 0.24 11.82
C PRO A 136 13.91 1.45 11.52
N ALA A 137 14.32 1.59 10.26
CA ALA A 137 15.10 2.73 9.77
C ALA A 137 14.22 3.72 9.02
N LEU A 138 13.22 3.24 8.28
CA LEU A 138 12.25 4.07 7.57
C LEU A 138 10.86 3.43 7.71
N PRO A 139 10.09 3.83 8.72
CA PRO A 139 8.73 3.34 8.90
C PRO A 139 7.75 4.00 7.93
N GLY A 140 6.76 3.24 7.48
CA GLY A 140 5.67 3.73 6.64
C GLY A 140 6.09 4.22 5.25
N ALA A 141 7.19 3.70 4.71
CA ALA A 141 7.61 3.97 3.34
C ALA A 141 6.50 3.59 2.35
N LYS A 142 6.41 4.33 1.25
CA LYS A 142 5.43 4.10 0.19
C LYS A 142 6.11 3.59 -1.07
N GLY A 143 5.49 2.65 -1.72
CA GLY A 143 5.91 2.13 -3.00
C GLY A 143 4.74 1.63 -3.82
N THR A 144 5.00 1.20 -5.05
CA THR A 144 3.98 0.69 -5.97
C THR A 144 4.37 -0.70 -6.45
N ALA A 145 3.44 -1.64 -6.37
CA ALA A 145 3.52 -2.93 -7.03
C ALA A 145 2.82 -2.87 -8.38
N VAL A 146 3.41 -3.50 -9.38
CA VAL A 146 2.85 -3.64 -10.74
C VAL A 146 2.74 -5.11 -11.11
N HIS A 147 1.62 -5.50 -11.73
CA HIS A 147 1.42 -6.83 -12.24
C HIS A 147 1.86 -6.90 -13.70
N HIS A 148 2.91 -7.64 -13.97
CA HIS A 148 3.47 -7.79 -15.31
C HIS A 148 3.87 -9.24 -15.55
N GLU A 149 3.49 -9.79 -16.72
CA GLU A 149 3.79 -11.18 -17.09
C GLU A 149 3.38 -12.22 -16.02
N GLY A 150 2.19 -12.05 -15.45
CA GLY A 150 1.65 -12.97 -14.43
C GLY A 150 2.29 -12.85 -13.04
N THR A 151 3.15 -11.86 -12.82
CA THR A 151 3.88 -11.66 -11.55
C THR A 151 3.70 -10.26 -11.02
N TRP A 152 3.41 -10.12 -9.73
CA TRP A 152 3.47 -8.84 -9.04
C TRP A 152 4.93 -8.48 -8.73
N LYS A 153 5.37 -7.33 -9.21
CA LYS A 153 6.75 -6.86 -9.13
C LYS A 153 6.83 -5.53 -8.38
N VAL A 154 7.97 -5.24 -7.77
CA VAL A 154 8.28 -3.90 -7.26
C VAL A 154 8.44 -2.97 -8.45
N SER A 155 7.85 -1.77 -8.42
CA SER A 155 8.04 -0.81 -9.51
C SER A 155 9.45 -0.20 -9.50
N VAL A 156 9.96 0.15 -10.67
CA VAL A 156 11.23 0.89 -10.82
C VAL A 156 11.18 2.20 -10.02
N ASN A 157 10.05 2.91 -10.06
CA ASN A 157 9.87 4.16 -9.33
C ASN A 157 10.05 3.98 -7.81
N THR A 158 9.62 2.85 -7.25
CA THR A 158 9.84 2.54 -5.83
C THR A 158 11.32 2.40 -5.52
N LEU A 159 12.05 1.64 -6.33
CA LEU A 159 13.51 1.51 -6.16
C LEU A 159 14.21 2.86 -6.29
N CYS A 160 13.85 3.64 -7.30
CA CYS A 160 14.43 4.97 -7.52
C CYS A 160 14.15 5.94 -6.37
N ALA A 161 12.96 5.85 -5.76
CA ALA A 161 12.64 6.66 -4.59
C ALA A 161 13.55 6.31 -3.40
N LEU A 162 13.79 5.03 -3.15
CA LEU A 162 14.70 4.57 -2.08
C LEU A 162 16.15 4.97 -2.34
N VAL A 163 16.63 4.83 -3.58
CA VAL A 163 17.99 5.24 -3.95
C VAL A 163 18.21 6.72 -3.67
N ARG A 164 17.23 7.59 -3.97
CA ARG A 164 17.32 9.04 -3.70
C ARG A 164 17.41 9.39 -2.21
N LEU A 165 17.02 8.50 -1.33
CA LEU A 165 17.16 8.68 0.12
C LEU A 165 18.56 8.36 0.63
N SER A 166 19.38 7.70 -0.18
CA SER A 166 20.78 7.40 0.18
C SER A 166 21.64 8.64 -0.01
N PRO A 167 22.42 9.07 0.99
CA PRO A 167 23.25 10.29 0.89
C PRO A 167 24.33 10.19 -0.19
N ASP A 168 24.75 8.98 -0.52
CA ASP A 168 25.78 8.69 -1.53
C ASP A 168 25.19 8.29 -2.89
N ALA A 169 23.89 8.56 -3.12
CA ALA A 169 23.23 8.20 -4.36
C ALA A 169 23.82 8.95 -5.54
N THR A 170 24.75 8.32 -6.25
CA THR A 170 25.11 8.75 -7.60
C THR A 170 23.94 8.49 -8.55
N ALA A 171 23.86 9.26 -9.65
CA ALA A 171 22.79 9.05 -10.64
C ALA A 171 22.76 7.58 -11.10
N VAL A 172 21.70 6.88 -10.71
CA VAL A 172 21.50 5.48 -11.08
C VAL A 172 20.89 5.42 -12.47
N PRO A 173 21.55 4.77 -13.46
CA PRO A 173 20.97 4.59 -14.79
C PRO A 173 19.61 3.91 -14.71
N GLY A 174 18.58 4.55 -15.27
CA GLY A 174 17.21 4.07 -15.21
C GLY A 174 16.35 4.65 -14.07
N CYS A 175 16.94 5.45 -13.21
CA CYS A 175 16.29 6.34 -12.26
C CYS A 175 16.41 7.81 -12.71
#